data_2766996624e7d51deec4d771c8d8a3a5
#
_entry.id   2766996624e7d51deec4d771c8d8a3a5
#
_cell.length_a   1.000
_cell.length_b   1.000
_cell.length_c   1.000
_cell.angle_alpha   90.00
_cell.angle_beta   90.00
_cell.angle_gamma   90.00
#
_symmetry.space_group_name_H-M   'P 1'
#
loop_
_entity.id
_entity.type
_entity.pdbx_description
1 polymer ?
#
loop_
_entity_poly.entity_id
_entity_poly.type
_entity_poly.pdbx_seq_one_letter_code
_entity_poly.pdbx_strand_id
1 'polypeptide(L)'
;MPVYKDGNNGTFYVQCYYRDARGSKRHKTKRGFSSEVEAAVWESQFKSLNGGAMDMTFSEFVEVYASEVKPRVREHTWITKEYIINDKLVPFFGGMRMCDVRPIDVIRWQNELTEHRDAEGKPWAPTYLRTVNNQLNAIFNHAERYYGLSDNPVRRVDKIGSKKGGEMQFWTKDEYLRFSEAVMDKPLSFHAFELLYWTGIRCGELLALTPSDFMLDSSRLRINKSYQSLNGVDTVTDPKTPKSVRAIVMPASLRGEMADFIEMRDDVAPDERLFAVTKHFLAHEMERGCKASGVKRIRIHDIRHSHVSLLIEMGFSALAIAERMGHEAVDITYRYAHLFPTKQDEMAAALDGARG
;
A
#
# COMPACT_ATOMS: atom_id res chain seq x y z
N MET A 1 -29.66 14.10 15.85
CA MET A 1 -29.72 12.64 16.07
C MET A 1 -30.77 12.35 17.13
N PRO A 2 -31.69 11.40 16.96
CA PRO A 2 -32.73 11.10 17.94
C PRO A 2 -32.32 10.02 18.94
N VAL A 3 -31.09 10.12 19.47
CA VAL A 3 -30.66 9.33 20.62
C VAL A 3 -30.91 10.15 21.88
N TYR A 4 -31.56 9.55 22.84
CA TYR A 4 -31.94 10.22 24.09
C TYR A 4 -31.42 9.41 25.28
N LYS A 5 -31.02 10.13 26.34
CA LYS A 5 -30.65 9.50 27.61
C LYS A 5 -31.93 9.25 28.42
N ASP A 6 -32.11 8.01 28.91
CA ASP A 6 -33.20 7.67 29.81
C ASP A 6 -32.89 8.15 31.23
N GLY A 7 -33.65 9.12 31.70
CA GLY A 7 -33.45 9.75 33.03
C GLY A 7 -33.63 8.83 34.23
N ASN A 8 -34.28 7.66 34.03
CA ASN A 8 -34.64 6.76 35.16
C ASN A 8 -33.59 5.69 35.44
N ASN A 9 -32.78 5.29 34.42
CA ASN A 9 -31.86 4.14 34.55
C ASN A 9 -30.46 4.40 33.93
N GLY A 10 -30.19 5.61 33.45
CA GLY A 10 -28.88 5.99 32.90
C GLY A 10 -28.54 5.35 31.55
N THR A 11 -29.45 4.60 30.95
CA THR A 11 -29.28 4.00 29.63
C THR A 11 -29.67 4.97 28.52
N PHE A 12 -29.42 4.59 27.27
CA PHE A 12 -29.80 5.39 26.10
C PHE A 12 -30.97 4.68 25.36
N TYR A 13 -31.78 5.48 24.65
CA TYR A 13 -32.80 4.97 23.77
C TYR A 13 -32.86 5.74 22.45
N VAL A 14 -33.38 5.07 21.42
CA VAL A 14 -33.57 5.62 20.08
C VAL A 14 -35.06 5.74 19.78
N GLN A 15 -35.41 6.88 19.16
CA GLN A 15 -36.73 7.06 18.56
C GLN A 15 -36.52 7.44 17.08
N CYS A 16 -36.97 6.59 16.16
CA CYS A 16 -36.82 6.85 14.74
C CYS A 16 -38.08 6.54 13.95
N TYR A 17 -38.25 7.27 12.85
CA TYR A 17 -39.25 6.97 11.85
C TYR A 17 -38.63 6.12 10.75
N TYR A 18 -39.40 5.18 10.21
CA TYR A 18 -39.03 4.38 9.04
C TYR A 18 -40.23 4.17 8.13
N ARG A 19 -39.99 3.77 6.88
CA ARG A 19 -41.06 3.34 5.97
C ARG A 19 -41.13 1.81 6.00
N ASP A 20 -42.34 1.29 6.17
CA ASP A 20 -42.55 -0.15 6.08
C ASP A 20 -42.54 -0.62 4.61
N ALA A 21 -42.63 -1.93 4.39
CA ALA A 21 -42.62 -2.53 3.05
C ALA A 21 -43.75 -2.02 2.12
N ARG A 22 -44.75 -1.33 2.69
CA ARG A 22 -45.85 -0.69 1.93
C ARG A 22 -45.64 0.80 1.73
N GLY A 23 -44.48 1.34 2.10
CA GLY A 23 -44.14 2.76 2.00
C GLY A 23 -44.76 3.65 3.09
N SER A 24 -45.49 3.10 4.05
CA SER A 24 -46.15 3.85 5.12
C SER A 24 -45.17 4.25 6.22
N LYS A 25 -45.28 5.52 6.68
CA LYS A 25 -44.42 6.06 7.74
C LYS A 25 -44.76 5.39 9.07
N ARG A 26 -43.79 4.77 9.72
CA ARG A 26 -43.88 4.12 11.02
C ARG A 26 -42.92 4.75 12.01
N HIS A 27 -43.19 4.56 13.30
CA HIS A 27 -42.32 5.01 14.40
C HIS A 27 -41.85 3.79 15.21
N LYS A 28 -40.55 3.79 15.54
CA LYS A 28 -39.93 2.74 16.39
C LYS A 28 -39.17 3.40 17.53
N THR A 29 -39.37 2.86 18.74
CA THR A 29 -38.57 3.19 19.93
C THR A 29 -37.87 1.93 20.40
N LYS A 30 -36.54 1.98 20.62
CA LYS A 30 -35.77 0.92 21.28
C LYS A 30 -34.98 1.52 22.43
N ARG A 31 -35.01 0.85 23.59
CA ARG A 31 -34.39 1.30 24.85
C ARG A 31 -33.34 0.32 25.32
N GLY A 32 -32.52 0.74 26.31
CA GLY A 32 -31.60 -0.14 27.02
C GLY A 32 -30.19 -0.24 26.41
N PHE A 33 -29.75 0.77 25.65
CA PHE A 33 -28.38 0.83 25.15
C PHE A 33 -27.43 1.29 26.26
N SER A 34 -26.25 0.69 26.33
CA SER A 34 -25.22 1.01 27.31
C SER A 34 -24.48 2.33 27.00
N SER A 35 -24.47 2.76 25.75
CA SER A 35 -23.83 3.99 25.29
C SER A 35 -24.60 4.66 24.16
N GLU A 36 -24.35 5.95 23.97
CA GLU A 36 -24.88 6.74 22.86
C GLU A 36 -24.42 6.20 21.50
N VAL A 37 -23.18 5.73 21.43
CA VAL A 37 -22.59 5.14 20.22
C VAL A 37 -23.30 3.85 19.84
N GLU A 38 -23.58 2.96 20.80
CA GLU A 38 -24.33 1.71 20.57
C GLU A 38 -25.75 2.01 20.06
N ALA A 39 -26.40 3.00 20.66
CA ALA A 39 -27.72 3.45 20.24
C ALA A 39 -27.73 3.99 18.80
N ALA A 40 -26.75 4.81 18.44
CA ALA A 40 -26.59 5.38 17.09
C ALA A 40 -26.29 4.29 16.03
N VAL A 41 -25.43 3.33 16.34
CA VAL A 41 -25.14 2.19 15.46
C VAL A 41 -26.41 1.35 15.22
N TRP A 42 -27.18 1.07 16.29
CA TRP A 42 -28.43 0.34 16.14
C TRP A 42 -29.46 1.10 15.30
N GLU A 43 -29.59 2.40 15.50
CA GLU A 43 -30.49 3.24 14.69
C GLU A 43 -30.16 3.17 13.21
N SER A 44 -28.88 3.31 12.88
CA SER A 44 -28.38 3.19 11.52
C SER A 44 -28.71 1.85 10.88
N GLN A 45 -28.41 0.75 11.58
CA GLN A 45 -28.73 -0.61 11.12
C GLN A 45 -30.23 -0.83 10.98
N PHE A 46 -31.04 -0.35 11.90
CA PHE A 46 -32.49 -0.51 11.86
C PHE A 46 -33.12 0.24 10.68
N LYS A 47 -32.69 1.47 10.42
CA LYS A 47 -33.14 2.25 9.26
C LYS A 47 -32.75 1.59 7.93
N SER A 48 -31.54 1.04 7.84
CA SER A 48 -31.05 0.30 6.70
C SER A 48 -31.89 -0.95 6.40
N LEU A 49 -32.22 -1.73 7.42
CA LEU A 49 -32.97 -2.99 7.27
C LEU A 49 -34.47 -2.79 6.97
N ASN A 50 -35.06 -1.64 7.29
CA ASN A 50 -36.50 -1.40 7.18
C ASN A 50 -36.90 -0.49 5.99
N GLY A 51 -36.11 -0.47 4.92
CA GLY A 51 -36.48 0.12 3.63
C GLY A 51 -36.52 1.64 3.58
N GLY A 52 -35.86 2.30 4.52
CA GLY A 52 -35.49 3.71 4.36
C GLY A 52 -34.35 3.79 3.35
N ALA A 53 -34.52 4.59 2.27
CA ALA A 53 -33.36 5.07 1.53
C ALA A 53 -32.29 5.50 2.54
N MET A 54 -30.99 5.29 2.23
CA MET A 54 -29.86 5.68 3.09
C MET A 54 -29.89 7.19 3.37
N ASP A 55 -30.70 7.57 4.36
CA ASP A 55 -31.02 8.97 4.70
C ASP A 55 -29.92 9.65 5.52
N MET A 56 -28.96 8.84 6.03
CA MET A 56 -27.80 9.35 6.75
C MET A 56 -26.86 10.12 5.83
N THR A 57 -26.16 11.09 6.39
CA THR A 57 -25.13 11.83 5.69
C THR A 57 -23.92 10.93 5.35
N PHE A 58 -23.13 11.37 4.38
CA PHE A 58 -21.88 10.67 4.05
C PHE A 58 -20.92 10.62 5.26
N SER A 59 -20.82 11.69 6.06
CA SER A 59 -20.00 11.71 7.28
C SER A 59 -20.47 10.66 8.30
N GLU A 60 -21.77 10.58 8.56
CA GLU A 60 -22.32 9.55 9.47
C GLU A 60 -22.06 8.13 8.94
N PHE A 61 -22.18 7.93 7.63
CA PHE A 61 -21.88 6.62 7.03
C PHE A 61 -20.40 6.26 7.07
N VAL A 62 -19.52 7.24 6.93
CA VAL A 62 -18.06 7.04 7.07
C VAL A 62 -17.70 6.48 8.45
N GLU A 63 -18.35 6.93 9.53
CA GLU A 63 -18.12 6.38 10.87
C GLU A 63 -18.54 4.88 10.95
N VAL A 64 -19.67 4.54 10.34
CA VAL A 64 -20.12 3.13 10.24
C VAL A 64 -19.13 2.32 9.42
N TYR A 65 -18.75 2.81 8.25
CA TYR A 65 -17.75 2.17 7.38
C TYR A 65 -16.41 1.96 8.11
N ALA A 66 -15.97 2.98 8.87
CA ALA A 66 -14.74 2.91 9.64
C ALA A 66 -14.79 1.82 10.72
N SER A 67 -15.87 1.76 11.49
CA SER A 67 -16.03 0.77 12.56
C SER A 67 -16.00 -0.67 12.06
N GLU A 68 -16.47 -0.92 10.84
CA GLU A 68 -16.57 -2.25 10.25
C GLU A 68 -15.32 -2.65 9.43
N VAL A 69 -14.68 -1.69 8.77
CA VAL A 69 -13.55 -1.96 7.86
C VAL A 69 -12.20 -1.88 8.55
N LYS A 70 -12.04 -0.96 9.52
CA LYS A 70 -10.78 -0.78 10.26
C LYS A 70 -10.27 -2.09 10.89
N PRO A 71 -11.09 -2.92 11.57
CA PRO A 71 -10.63 -4.18 12.16
C PRO A 71 -10.22 -5.24 11.14
N ARG A 72 -10.60 -5.08 9.87
CA ARG A 72 -10.38 -6.07 8.79
C ARG A 72 -9.20 -5.75 7.89
N VAL A 73 -8.56 -4.60 8.09
CA VAL A 73 -7.42 -4.16 7.28
C VAL A 73 -6.21 -3.90 8.14
N ARG A 74 -5.01 -3.97 7.56
CA ARG A 74 -3.78 -3.61 8.27
C ARG A 74 -3.79 -2.13 8.63
N GLU A 75 -3.22 -1.78 9.76
CA GLU A 75 -3.19 -0.42 10.30
C GLU A 75 -2.68 0.62 9.28
N HIS A 76 -1.55 0.37 8.61
CA HIS A 76 -1.04 1.29 7.60
C HIS A 76 -2.00 1.50 6.41
N THR A 77 -2.80 0.48 6.07
CA THR A 77 -3.82 0.58 5.03
C THR A 77 -4.97 1.44 5.51
N TRP A 78 -5.35 1.30 6.79
CA TRP A 78 -6.38 2.12 7.38
C TRP A 78 -5.95 3.59 7.45
N ILE A 79 -4.75 3.89 7.95
CA ILE A 79 -4.20 5.26 8.01
C ILE A 79 -4.30 5.96 6.65
N THR A 80 -3.91 5.25 5.57
CA THR A 80 -4.02 5.81 4.21
C THR A 80 -5.47 6.05 3.78
N LYS A 81 -6.38 5.12 4.11
CA LYS A 81 -7.81 5.26 3.83
C LYS A 81 -8.42 6.42 4.60
N GLU A 82 -8.15 6.50 5.89
CA GLU A 82 -8.63 7.54 6.80
C GLU A 82 -8.18 8.93 6.36
N TYR A 83 -6.91 9.07 5.97
CA TYR A 83 -6.40 10.32 5.39
C TYR A 83 -7.19 10.71 4.13
N ILE A 84 -7.37 9.79 3.17
CA ILE A 84 -8.12 10.07 1.94
C ILE A 84 -9.58 10.45 2.26
N ILE A 85 -10.21 9.72 3.17
CA ILE A 85 -11.60 9.97 3.57
C ILE A 85 -11.74 11.38 4.15
N ASN A 86 -10.92 11.70 5.15
CA ASN A 86 -11.04 12.94 5.89
C ASN A 86 -10.60 14.16 5.07
N ASP A 87 -9.59 14.03 4.22
CA ASP A 87 -8.99 15.14 3.48
C ASP A 87 -9.61 15.33 2.08
N LYS A 88 -10.14 14.28 1.45
CA LYS A 88 -10.60 14.35 0.06
C LYS A 88 -12.08 14.02 -0.15
N LEU A 89 -12.71 13.30 0.76
CA LEU A 89 -14.11 12.87 0.57
C LEU A 89 -15.06 13.66 1.48
N VAL A 90 -14.79 13.68 2.78
CA VAL A 90 -15.66 14.35 3.76
C VAL A 90 -15.84 15.84 3.47
N PRO A 91 -14.82 16.62 3.05
CA PRO A 91 -15.01 18.04 2.75
C PRO A 91 -16.05 18.30 1.65
N PHE A 92 -16.17 17.40 0.67
CA PHE A 92 -17.11 17.54 -0.44
C PHE A 92 -18.46 16.86 -0.16
N PHE A 93 -18.44 15.59 0.25
CA PHE A 93 -19.65 14.77 0.37
C PHE A 93 -20.24 14.77 1.78
N GLY A 94 -19.50 15.18 2.81
CA GLY A 94 -19.83 14.95 4.21
C GLY A 94 -21.23 15.33 4.64
N GLY A 95 -21.73 16.47 4.18
CA GLY A 95 -23.08 16.95 4.48
C GLY A 95 -24.20 16.39 3.59
N MET A 96 -23.85 15.66 2.51
CA MET A 96 -24.82 15.11 1.58
C MET A 96 -25.39 13.79 2.12
N ARG A 97 -26.68 13.55 1.97
CA ARG A 97 -27.26 12.22 2.30
C ARG A 97 -26.79 11.21 1.28
N MET A 98 -26.46 10.01 1.74
CA MET A 98 -25.95 8.92 0.89
C MET A 98 -26.88 8.62 -0.31
N CYS A 99 -28.20 8.67 -0.10
CA CYS A 99 -29.21 8.45 -1.15
C CYS A 99 -29.34 9.62 -2.14
N ASP A 100 -28.87 10.81 -1.82
CA ASP A 100 -29.00 12.00 -2.66
C ASP A 100 -27.75 12.27 -3.51
N VAL A 101 -26.65 11.54 -3.28
CA VAL A 101 -25.42 11.67 -4.08
C VAL A 101 -25.68 11.11 -5.49
N ARG A 102 -25.57 11.97 -6.50
CA ARG A 102 -25.80 11.63 -7.90
C ARG A 102 -24.50 11.53 -8.69
N PRO A 103 -24.50 10.89 -9.84
CA PRO A 103 -23.32 10.85 -10.72
C PRO A 103 -22.76 12.24 -11.05
N ILE A 104 -23.61 13.25 -11.20
CA ILE A 104 -23.14 14.63 -11.46
C ILE A 104 -22.34 15.22 -10.30
N ASP A 105 -22.66 14.85 -9.06
CA ASP A 105 -21.95 15.34 -7.89
C ASP A 105 -20.56 14.68 -7.82
N VAL A 106 -20.46 13.40 -8.23
CA VAL A 106 -19.17 12.69 -8.38
C VAL A 106 -18.32 13.35 -9.47
N ILE A 107 -18.90 13.71 -10.63
CA ILE A 107 -18.19 14.43 -11.71
C ILE A 107 -17.64 15.79 -11.21
N ARG A 108 -18.43 16.55 -10.48
CA ARG A 108 -17.98 17.84 -9.93
C ARG A 108 -16.78 17.67 -8.99
N TRP A 109 -16.88 16.72 -8.07
CA TRP A 109 -15.78 16.39 -7.18
C TRP A 109 -14.53 15.90 -7.93
N GLN A 110 -14.68 15.10 -8.95
CA GLN A 110 -13.57 14.65 -9.80
C GLN A 110 -12.89 15.83 -10.52
N ASN A 111 -13.67 16.80 -11.00
CA ASN A 111 -13.14 17.99 -11.65
C ASN A 111 -12.31 18.83 -10.66
N GLU A 112 -12.82 19.08 -9.44
CA GLU A 112 -12.07 19.79 -8.40
C GLU A 112 -10.73 19.10 -8.08
N LEU A 113 -10.71 17.78 -7.97
CA LEU A 113 -9.46 17.03 -7.75
C LEU A 113 -8.50 17.12 -8.94
N THR A 114 -9.00 17.14 -10.16
CA THR A 114 -8.20 17.21 -11.38
C THR A 114 -7.63 18.60 -11.62
N GLU A 115 -8.38 19.64 -11.24
CA GLU A 115 -7.97 21.03 -11.34
C GLU A 115 -7.02 21.47 -10.23
N HIS A 116 -6.94 20.70 -9.14
CA HIS A 116 -6.05 21.02 -8.03
C HIS A 116 -4.60 21.15 -8.48
N ARG A 117 -3.91 22.16 -7.93
CA ARG A 117 -2.45 22.37 -8.08
C ARG A 117 -1.86 22.62 -6.68
N ASP A 118 -0.69 22.06 -6.44
CA ASP A 118 0.09 22.34 -5.23
C ASP A 118 0.75 23.74 -5.29
N ALA A 119 1.51 24.10 -4.28
CA ALA A 119 2.21 25.40 -4.20
C ALA A 119 3.21 25.62 -5.35
N GLU A 120 3.71 24.53 -5.95
CA GLU A 120 4.60 24.54 -7.10
C GLU A 120 3.86 24.44 -8.45
N GLY A 121 2.52 24.47 -8.45
CA GLY A 121 1.69 24.39 -9.66
C GLY A 121 1.54 22.99 -10.23
N LYS A 122 1.93 21.91 -9.50
CA LYS A 122 1.86 20.54 -9.97
C LYS A 122 0.50 19.91 -9.67
N PRO A 123 -0.07 19.15 -10.61
CA PRO A 123 -1.29 18.39 -10.38
C PRO A 123 -1.04 17.16 -9.48
N TRP A 124 -2.10 16.61 -8.91
CA TRP A 124 -2.04 15.28 -8.29
C TRP A 124 -1.59 14.22 -9.29
N ALA A 125 -0.74 13.30 -8.83
CA ALA A 125 -0.33 12.16 -9.67
C ALA A 125 -1.55 11.35 -10.13
N PRO A 126 -1.61 10.92 -11.41
CA PRO A 126 -2.77 10.15 -11.93
C PRO A 126 -3.07 8.88 -11.15
N THR A 127 -2.05 8.20 -10.61
CA THR A 127 -2.23 7.02 -9.76
C THR A 127 -2.83 7.36 -8.39
N TYR A 128 -2.51 8.53 -7.85
CA TYR A 128 -3.13 9.04 -6.62
C TYR A 128 -4.61 9.36 -6.84
N LEU A 129 -4.95 10.11 -7.88
CA LEU A 129 -6.34 10.39 -8.25
C LEU A 129 -7.16 9.10 -8.40
N ARG A 130 -6.57 8.08 -9.01
CA ARG A 130 -7.21 6.76 -9.11
C ARG A 130 -7.44 6.10 -7.75
N THR A 131 -6.49 6.23 -6.83
CA THR A 131 -6.60 5.68 -5.47
C THR A 131 -7.70 6.37 -4.69
N VAL A 132 -7.79 7.70 -4.77
CA VAL A 132 -8.83 8.51 -4.13
C VAL A 132 -10.21 8.15 -4.69
N ASN A 133 -10.36 8.05 -6.00
CA ASN A 133 -11.61 7.63 -6.66
C ASN A 133 -12.03 6.20 -6.24
N ASN A 134 -11.08 5.28 -6.12
CA ASN A 134 -11.35 3.91 -5.67
C ASN A 134 -11.82 3.88 -4.21
N GLN A 135 -11.34 4.78 -3.35
CA GLN A 135 -11.77 4.86 -1.96
C GLN A 135 -13.22 5.33 -1.85
N LEU A 136 -13.65 6.33 -2.63
CA LEU A 136 -15.05 6.74 -2.71
C LEU A 136 -15.94 5.58 -3.17
N ASN A 137 -15.52 4.91 -4.27
CA ASN A 137 -16.25 3.75 -4.78
C ASN A 137 -16.35 2.61 -3.77
N ALA A 138 -15.33 2.39 -2.94
CA ALA A 138 -15.36 1.36 -1.89
C ALA A 138 -16.41 1.65 -0.81
N ILE A 139 -16.57 2.92 -0.41
CA ILE A 139 -17.57 3.35 0.57
C ILE A 139 -18.99 3.14 0.01
N PHE A 140 -19.24 3.60 -1.23
CA PHE A 140 -20.55 3.42 -1.87
C PHE A 140 -20.87 1.94 -2.18
N ASN A 141 -19.88 1.13 -2.54
CA ASN A 141 -20.07 -0.32 -2.67
C ASN A 141 -20.44 -0.99 -1.34
N HIS A 142 -19.86 -0.51 -0.23
CA HIS A 142 -20.19 -1.01 1.09
C HIS A 142 -21.63 -0.67 1.47
N ALA A 143 -22.05 0.58 1.19
CA ALA A 143 -23.42 1.04 1.40
C ALA A 143 -24.44 0.26 0.57
N GLU A 144 -24.17 0.03 -0.72
CA GLU A 144 -25.03 -0.74 -1.60
C GLU A 144 -25.14 -2.20 -1.16
N ARG A 145 -24.00 -2.83 -0.82
CA ARG A 145 -23.94 -4.25 -0.50
C ARG A 145 -24.56 -4.61 0.83
N TYR A 146 -24.41 -3.75 1.84
CA TYR A 146 -24.75 -4.09 3.22
C TYR A 146 -25.84 -3.21 3.85
N TYR A 147 -26.12 -2.03 3.27
CA TYR A 147 -26.98 -1.01 3.87
C TYR A 147 -28.13 -0.57 2.98
N GLY A 148 -28.39 -1.31 1.90
CA GLY A 148 -29.58 -1.10 1.05
C GLY A 148 -29.58 0.20 0.25
N LEU A 149 -28.40 0.80 -0.01
CA LEU A 149 -28.29 1.84 -1.02
C LEU A 149 -28.68 1.25 -2.38
N SER A 150 -29.62 1.87 -3.06
CA SER A 150 -30.21 1.32 -4.29
C SER A 150 -29.24 1.21 -5.46
N ASP A 151 -28.24 2.11 -5.50
CA ASP A 151 -27.27 2.18 -6.59
C ASP A 151 -26.02 2.96 -6.15
N ASN A 152 -24.86 2.54 -6.67
CA ASN A 152 -23.60 3.23 -6.44
C ASN A 152 -23.37 4.29 -7.54
N PRO A 153 -23.49 5.59 -7.24
CA PRO A 153 -23.35 6.64 -8.25
C PRO A 153 -21.95 6.72 -8.86
N VAL A 154 -20.92 6.26 -8.13
CA VAL A 154 -19.51 6.27 -8.59
C VAL A 154 -19.29 5.31 -9.75
N ARG A 155 -20.06 4.23 -9.86
CA ARG A 155 -19.96 3.28 -10.97
C ARG A 155 -20.49 3.82 -12.28
N ARG A 156 -21.34 4.84 -12.23
CA ARG A 156 -21.94 5.47 -13.42
C ARG A 156 -21.06 6.56 -14.03
N VAL A 157 -19.89 6.82 -13.43
CA VAL A 157 -18.95 7.84 -13.86
C VAL A 157 -17.62 7.20 -14.21
N ASP A 158 -16.96 7.72 -15.23
CA ASP A 158 -15.63 7.29 -15.59
C ASP A 158 -14.64 7.56 -14.46
N LYS A 159 -13.73 6.61 -14.25
CA LYS A 159 -12.74 6.74 -13.19
C LYS A 159 -11.63 7.69 -13.61
N ILE A 160 -11.36 8.70 -12.79
CA ILE A 160 -10.21 9.59 -12.99
C ILE A 160 -8.89 8.90 -12.70
N GLY A 161 -7.83 9.44 -13.28
CA GLY A 161 -6.46 8.97 -13.09
C GLY A 161 -6.14 7.66 -13.80
N SER A 162 -4.93 7.15 -13.58
CA SER A 162 -4.39 5.97 -14.27
C SER A 162 -4.11 4.81 -13.31
N LYS A 163 -4.25 3.58 -13.82
CA LYS A 163 -3.75 2.37 -13.13
C LYS A 163 -2.25 2.21 -13.27
N LYS A 164 -1.69 2.73 -14.37
CA LYS A 164 -0.25 2.63 -14.66
C LYS A 164 0.45 3.85 -14.07
N GLY A 165 1.47 3.63 -13.29
CA GLY A 165 2.47 4.64 -12.97
C GLY A 165 3.27 5.03 -14.22
N GLY A 166 4.22 5.97 -14.08
CA GLY A 166 5.21 6.24 -15.10
C GLY A 166 6.04 5.01 -15.45
N GLU A 167 6.87 5.15 -16.47
CA GLU A 167 7.80 4.09 -16.87
C GLU A 167 8.66 3.63 -15.68
N MET A 168 8.92 2.34 -15.67
CA MET A 168 9.77 1.72 -14.66
C MET A 168 11.21 2.19 -14.85
N GLN A 169 11.76 2.83 -13.82
CA GLN A 169 13.15 3.25 -13.81
C GLN A 169 14.00 2.16 -13.15
N PHE A 170 15.21 1.96 -13.67
CA PHE A 170 16.21 1.08 -13.08
C PHE A 170 17.62 1.53 -13.47
N TRP A 171 18.61 1.09 -12.72
CA TRP A 171 20.02 1.24 -13.03
C TRP A 171 20.55 -0.01 -13.73
N THR A 172 21.42 0.20 -14.71
CA THR A 172 22.31 -0.85 -15.19
C THR A 172 23.34 -1.20 -14.12
N LYS A 173 24.06 -2.30 -14.31
CA LYS A 173 25.15 -2.69 -13.41
C LYS A 173 26.22 -1.58 -13.30
N ASP A 174 26.63 -0.98 -14.43
CA ASP A 174 27.65 0.06 -14.43
C ASP A 174 27.16 1.35 -13.75
N GLU A 175 25.90 1.72 -13.92
CA GLU A 175 25.30 2.84 -13.18
C GLU A 175 25.32 2.57 -11.67
N TYR A 176 24.97 1.34 -11.26
CA TYR A 176 25.00 0.97 -9.85
C TYR A 176 26.41 1.00 -9.27
N LEU A 177 27.40 0.44 -9.95
CA LEU A 177 28.78 0.42 -9.46
C LEU A 177 29.35 1.83 -9.26
N ARG A 178 29.08 2.77 -10.18
CA ARG A 178 29.46 4.19 -10.03
C ARG A 178 28.75 4.83 -8.82
N PHE A 179 27.49 4.51 -8.61
CA PHE A 179 26.75 5.01 -7.46
C PHE A 179 27.30 4.41 -6.15
N SER A 180 27.56 3.11 -6.11
CA SER A 180 28.09 2.40 -4.95
C SER A 180 29.42 2.99 -4.49
N GLU A 181 30.34 3.24 -5.42
CA GLU A 181 31.63 3.92 -5.15
C GLU A 181 31.43 5.31 -4.50
N ALA A 182 30.45 6.08 -4.99
CA ALA A 182 30.18 7.42 -4.48
C ALA A 182 29.53 7.46 -3.07
N VAL A 183 29.11 6.32 -2.51
CA VAL A 183 28.53 6.22 -1.16
C VAL A 183 29.37 5.40 -0.18
N MET A 184 30.54 4.92 -0.59
CA MET A 184 31.46 4.11 0.24
C MET A 184 31.97 4.86 1.48
N ASP A 185 31.99 6.19 1.45
CA ASP A 185 32.37 7.06 2.57
C ASP A 185 31.51 6.91 3.81
N LYS A 186 30.32 6.32 3.66
CA LYS A 186 29.37 6.05 4.75
C LYS A 186 29.02 4.56 4.82
N PRO A 187 29.69 3.77 5.66
CA PRO A 187 29.52 2.32 5.72
C PRO A 187 28.06 1.86 5.82
N LEU A 188 27.25 2.51 6.66
CA LEU A 188 25.83 2.15 6.82
C LEU A 188 25.02 2.33 5.52
N SER A 189 25.26 3.43 4.79
CA SER A 189 24.59 3.69 3.52
C SER A 189 25.08 2.74 2.44
N PHE A 190 26.39 2.54 2.36
CA PHE A 190 27.01 1.62 1.40
C PHE A 190 26.43 0.21 1.51
N HIS A 191 26.50 -0.41 2.70
CA HIS A 191 26.00 -1.77 2.91
C HIS A 191 24.47 -1.90 2.76
N ALA A 192 23.73 -0.83 3.08
CA ALA A 192 22.29 -0.81 2.82
C ALA A 192 21.99 -0.89 1.32
N PHE A 193 22.71 -0.14 0.48
CA PHE A 193 22.51 -0.17 -0.97
C PHE A 193 23.06 -1.45 -1.60
N GLU A 194 24.18 -2.00 -1.11
CA GLU A 194 24.71 -3.31 -1.53
C GLU A 194 23.65 -4.41 -1.33
N LEU A 195 23.04 -4.48 -0.14
CA LEU A 195 21.97 -5.43 0.11
C LEU A 195 20.76 -5.22 -0.80
N LEU A 196 20.29 -3.97 -0.97
CA LEU A 196 19.16 -3.68 -1.85
C LEU A 196 19.42 -4.11 -3.30
N TYR A 197 20.62 -3.82 -3.81
CA TYR A 197 20.94 -4.11 -5.20
C TYR A 197 21.22 -5.60 -5.44
N TRP A 198 22.08 -6.23 -4.65
CA TRP A 198 22.49 -7.61 -4.89
C TRP A 198 21.52 -8.68 -4.41
N THR A 199 20.56 -8.32 -3.57
CA THR A 199 19.53 -9.27 -3.10
C THR A 199 18.13 -8.93 -3.61
N GLY A 200 17.88 -7.70 -4.02
CA GLY A 200 16.58 -7.23 -4.47
C GLY A 200 15.51 -7.17 -3.37
N ILE A 201 15.88 -7.19 -2.09
CA ILE A 201 14.94 -7.08 -0.98
C ILE A 201 14.20 -5.74 -0.98
N ARG A 202 13.04 -5.69 -0.32
CA ARG A 202 12.29 -4.43 -0.20
C ARG A 202 12.94 -3.52 0.84
N CYS A 203 12.84 -2.20 0.66
CA CYS A 203 13.38 -1.23 1.62
C CYS A 203 12.88 -1.48 3.06
N GLY A 204 11.61 -1.83 3.25
CA GLY A 204 11.09 -2.18 4.57
C GLY A 204 11.66 -3.50 5.12
N GLU A 205 12.00 -4.46 4.26
CA GLU A 205 12.68 -5.70 4.65
C GLU A 205 14.11 -5.38 5.10
N LEU A 206 14.87 -4.59 4.33
CA LEU A 206 16.21 -4.10 4.72
C LEU A 206 16.20 -3.43 6.09
N LEU A 207 15.32 -2.46 6.30
CA LEU A 207 15.26 -1.67 7.54
C LEU A 207 14.82 -2.48 8.77
N ALA A 208 14.30 -3.70 8.56
CA ALA A 208 13.94 -4.62 9.63
C ALA A 208 15.03 -5.65 9.94
N LEU A 209 16.09 -5.74 9.12
CA LEU A 209 17.15 -6.75 9.31
C LEU A 209 17.87 -6.56 10.63
N THR A 210 18.18 -7.69 11.24
CA THR A 210 19.00 -7.80 12.46
C THR A 210 20.23 -8.66 12.18
N PRO A 211 21.32 -8.57 12.95
CA PRO A 211 22.48 -9.46 12.77
C PRO A 211 22.10 -10.93 12.70
N SER A 212 21.14 -11.39 13.50
CA SER A 212 20.67 -12.79 13.52
C SER A 212 19.94 -13.25 12.25
N ASP A 213 19.61 -12.36 11.33
CA ASP A 213 19.03 -12.73 10.03
C ASP A 213 20.09 -13.18 9.00
N PHE A 214 21.37 -12.90 9.29
CA PHE A 214 22.49 -13.27 8.43
C PHE A 214 23.04 -14.63 8.84
N MET A 215 22.61 -15.67 8.14
CA MET A 215 23.12 -17.04 8.30
C MET A 215 24.41 -17.19 7.49
N LEU A 216 25.50 -16.59 7.98
CA LEU A 216 26.77 -16.45 7.24
C LEU A 216 27.39 -17.78 6.85
N ASP A 217 27.30 -18.83 7.68
CA ASP A 217 27.82 -20.18 7.39
C ASP A 217 27.17 -20.80 6.14
N SER A 218 25.88 -20.56 5.95
CA SER A 218 25.13 -21.07 4.79
C SER A 218 24.98 -20.03 3.67
N SER A 219 25.60 -18.86 3.80
CA SER A 219 25.49 -17.73 2.87
C SER A 219 24.04 -17.28 2.62
N ARG A 220 23.16 -17.37 3.61
CA ARG A 220 21.75 -17.06 3.48
C ARG A 220 21.36 -15.83 4.30
N LEU A 221 20.47 -15.03 3.73
CA LEU A 221 19.81 -13.91 4.37
C LEU A 221 18.33 -14.28 4.59
N ARG A 222 17.88 -14.26 5.83
CA ARG A 222 16.49 -14.56 6.20
C ARG A 222 15.64 -13.30 6.11
N ILE A 223 14.57 -13.35 5.37
CA ILE A 223 13.57 -12.28 5.23
C ILE A 223 12.25 -12.78 5.81
N ASN A 224 11.91 -12.29 6.99
CA ASN A 224 10.70 -12.71 7.72
C ASN A 224 9.98 -11.55 8.41
N LYS A 225 10.43 -10.32 8.21
CA LYS A 225 9.87 -9.12 8.84
C LYS A 225 10.02 -7.89 7.94
N SER A 226 9.28 -6.83 8.22
CA SER A 226 9.34 -5.57 7.49
C SER A 226 9.11 -4.40 8.44
N TYR A 227 9.96 -3.39 8.33
CA TYR A 227 9.86 -2.14 9.07
C TYR A 227 9.00 -1.12 8.34
N GLN A 228 8.21 -0.38 9.11
CA GLN A 228 7.49 0.81 8.68
C GLN A 228 7.38 1.79 9.86
N SER A 229 7.31 3.08 9.57
CA SER A 229 6.94 4.09 10.56
C SER A 229 5.46 4.41 10.40
N LEU A 230 4.68 4.23 11.46
CA LEU A 230 3.25 4.51 11.51
C LEU A 230 3.00 5.65 12.50
N ASN A 231 2.54 6.79 12.02
CA ASN A 231 2.32 7.98 12.85
C ASN A 231 3.52 8.37 13.73
N GLY A 232 4.74 8.22 13.18
CA GLY A 232 5.98 8.50 13.90
C GLY A 232 6.46 7.38 14.82
N VAL A 233 5.73 6.27 14.92
CA VAL A 233 6.13 5.10 15.72
C VAL A 233 6.78 4.05 14.83
N ASP A 234 7.98 3.65 15.19
CA ASP A 234 8.71 2.57 14.52
C ASP A 234 8.03 1.23 14.78
N THR A 235 7.63 0.56 13.73
CA THR A 235 6.88 -0.69 13.81
C THR A 235 7.50 -1.74 12.91
N VAL A 236 7.87 -2.88 13.48
CA VAL A 236 8.28 -4.08 12.75
C VAL A 236 7.09 -5.03 12.70
N THR A 237 6.71 -5.44 11.50
CA THR A 237 5.54 -6.30 11.25
C THR A 237 5.93 -7.54 10.48
N ASP A 238 5.10 -8.56 10.56
CA ASP A 238 5.20 -9.73 9.69
C ASP A 238 5.06 -9.34 8.22
N PRO A 239 5.65 -10.11 7.30
CA PRO A 239 5.50 -9.90 5.86
C PRO A 239 4.03 -9.90 5.43
N LYS A 240 3.76 -9.23 4.31
CA LYS A 240 2.39 -9.08 3.80
C LYS A 240 1.76 -10.42 3.40
N THR A 241 2.57 -11.35 2.89
CA THR A 241 2.13 -12.66 2.40
C THR A 241 3.08 -13.76 2.86
N PRO A 242 2.63 -15.02 2.98
CA PRO A 242 3.49 -16.14 3.35
C PRO A 242 4.70 -16.31 2.43
N LYS A 243 4.55 -16.11 1.12
CA LYS A 243 5.65 -16.18 0.14
C LYS A 243 6.71 -15.08 0.31
N SER A 244 6.39 -14.02 1.06
CA SER A 244 7.38 -12.99 1.39
C SER A 244 8.39 -13.47 2.44
N VAL A 245 8.05 -14.50 3.23
CA VAL A 245 9.00 -15.19 4.11
C VAL A 245 9.88 -16.10 3.25
N ARG A 246 11.17 -15.81 3.22
CA ARG A 246 12.12 -16.52 2.37
C ARG A 246 13.54 -16.38 2.89
N ALA A 247 14.42 -17.26 2.44
CA ALA A 247 15.86 -17.12 2.59
C ALA A 247 16.52 -16.89 1.23
N ILE A 248 17.30 -15.84 1.11
CA ILE A 248 18.00 -15.47 -0.12
C ILE A 248 19.46 -15.91 0.01
N VAL A 249 19.99 -16.65 -0.96
CA VAL A 249 21.42 -16.95 -1.04
C VAL A 249 22.14 -15.68 -1.48
N MET A 250 23.08 -15.22 -0.66
CA MET A 250 23.93 -14.08 -0.95
C MET A 250 25.12 -14.48 -1.82
N PRO A 251 25.57 -13.62 -2.76
CA PRO A 251 26.89 -13.75 -3.39
C PRO A 251 28.01 -13.83 -2.33
N ALA A 252 29.07 -14.54 -2.60
CA ALA A 252 30.17 -14.73 -1.66
C ALA A 252 30.83 -13.40 -1.24
N SER A 253 31.00 -12.46 -2.19
CA SER A 253 31.49 -11.11 -1.92
C SER A 253 30.60 -10.37 -0.92
N LEU A 254 29.29 -10.30 -1.20
CA LEU A 254 28.33 -9.63 -0.32
C LEU A 254 28.28 -10.26 1.08
N ARG A 255 28.40 -11.61 1.16
CA ARG A 255 28.49 -12.29 2.46
C ARG A 255 29.71 -11.84 3.26
N GLY A 256 30.89 -11.73 2.62
CA GLY A 256 32.10 -11.23 3.27
C GLY A 256 31.94 -9.80 3.76
N GLU A 257 31.52 -8.91 2.87
CA GLU A 257 31.25 -7.49 3.21
C GLU A 257 30.28 -7.35 4.38
N MET A 258 29.21 -8.17 4.40
CA MET A 258 28.24 -8.12 5.50
C MET A 258 28.76 -8.74 6.79
N ALA A 259 29.64 -9.73 6.74
CA ALA A 259 30.31 -10.26 7.92
C ALA A 259 31.18 -9.17 8.58
N ASP A 260 32.01 -8.51 7.79
CA ASP A 260 32.88 -7.41 8.25
C ASP A 260 32.05 -6.23 8.80
N PHE A 261 30.96 -5.89 8.11
CA PHE A 261 30.07 -4.80 8.56
C PHE A 261 29.36 -5.12 9.88
N ILE A 262 28.89 -6.35 10.07
CA ILE A 262 28.25 -6.78 11.32
C ILE A 262 29.29 -6.78 12.47
N GLU A 263 30.51 -7.22 12.21
CA GLU A 263 31.59 -7.17 13.20
C GLU A 263 31.94 -5.72 13.59
N MET A 264 31.94 -4.78 12.64
CA MET A 264 32.13 -3.35 12.93
C MET A 264 31.00 -2.71 13.72
N ARG A 265 29.82 -3.39 13.79
CA ARG A 265 28.63 -2.93 14.51
C ARG A 265 28.41 -3.75 15.77
N ASP A 266 29.46 -3.90 16.57
CA ASP A 266 29.45 -4.56 17.88
C ASP A 266 28.52 -3.86 18.90
N ASP A 267 28.13 -2.61 18.62
CA ASP A 267 27.15 -1.81 19.33
C ASP A 267 25.68 -2.30 19.14
N VAL A 268 25.42 -3.19 18.15
CA VAL A 268 24.06 -3.65 17.82
C VAL A 268 23.85 -5.08 18.32
N ALA A 269 22.85 -5.29 19.17
CA ALA A 269 22.51 -6.62 19.64
C ALA A 269 22.00 -7.53 18.50
N PRO A 270 22.10 -8.87 18.62
CA PRO A 270 21.75 -9.81 17.55
C PRO A 270 20.31 -9.70 17.06
N ASP A 271 19.40 -9.21 17.85
CA ASP A 271 17.96 -9.04 17.56
C ASP A 271 17.54 -7.56 17.37
N GLU A 272 18.47 -6.63 17.46
CA GLU A 272 18.25 -5.22 17.14
C GLU A 272 18.42 -4.94 15.65
N ARG A 273 17.78 -3.85 15.17
CA ARG A 273 17.85 -3.47 13.75
C ARG A 273 19.26 -3.01 13.38
N LEU A 274 19.91 -3.74 12.48
CA LEU A 274 21.24 -3.41 11.96
C LEU A 274 21.24 -2.06 11.21
N PHE A 275 20.13 -1.74 10.52
CA PHE A 275 19.92 -0.49 9.80
C PHE A 275 18.86 0.36 10.52
N ALA A 276 19.20 0.88 11.70
CA ALA A 276 18.31 1.71 12.53
C ALA A 276 18.11 3.13 11.96
N VAL A 277 17.77 3.22 10.69
CA VAL A 277 17.50 4.46 9.96
C VAL A 277 16.11 4.45 9.33
N THR A 278 15.71 5.57 8.72
CA THR A 278 14.41 5.72 8.06
C THR A 278 14.53 5.61 6.54
N LYS A 279 13.38 5.43 5.85
CA LYS A 279 13.33 5.51 4.39
C LYS A 279 13.78 6.89 3.85
N HIS A 280 13.51 7.94 4.60
CA HIS A 280 13.95 9.31 4.26
C HIS A 280 15.46 9.44 4.28
N PHE A 281 16.13 8.86 5.28
CA PHE A 281 17.58 8.80 5.32
C PHE A 281 18.15 8.16 4.05
N LEU A 282 17.65 6.97 3.67
CA LEU A 282 18.10 6.30 2.45
C LEU A 282 17.80 7.12 1.18
N ALA A 283 16.66 7.84 1.14
CA ALA A 283 16.32 8.70 0.01
C ALA A 283 17.29 9.89 -0.11
N HIS A 284 17.71 10.47 1.01
CA HIS A 284 18.74 11.52 1.06
C HIS A 284 20.12 11.00 0.60
N GLU A 285 20.52 9.83 1.11
CA GLU A 285 21.80 9.21 0.71
C GLU A 285 21.81 8.81 -0.76
N MET A 286 20.68 8.33 -1.30
CA MET A 286 20.53 8.09 -2.73
C MET A 286 20.71 9.39 -3.54
N GLU A 287 20.10 10.47 -3.12
CA GLU A 287 20.23 11.76 -3.81
C GLU A 287 21.69 12.27 -3.77
N ARG A 288 22.35 12.15 -2.61
CA ARG A 288 23.76 12.48 -2.43
C ARG A 288 24.64 11.65 -3.36
N GLY A 289 24.47 10.34 -3.37
CA GLY A 289 25.25 9.42 -4.21
C GLY A 289 25.01 9.67 -5.71
N CYS A 290 23.77 9.91 -6.13
CA CYS A 290 23.46 10.26 -7.53
C CYS A 290 24.13 11.57 -7.97
N LYS A 291 24.12 12.60 -7.11
CA LYS A 291 24.80 13.87 -7.39
C LYS A 291 26.33 13.70 -7.52
N ALA A 292 26.93 12.88 -6.65
CA ALA A 292 28.37 12.64 -6.65
C ALA A 292 28.82 11.79 -7.85
N SER A 293 28.04 10.75 -8.21
CA SER A 293 28.38 9.82 -9.30
C SER A 293 27.93 10.27 -10.69
N GLY A 294 27.04 11.27 -10.77
CA GLY A 294 26.38 11.67 -12.03
C GLY A 294 25.37 10.65 -12.56
N VAL A 295 24.98 9.66 -11.75
CA VAL A 295 23.99 8.65 -12.13
C VAL A 295 22.59 9.24 -11.97
N LYS A 296 21.66 8.88 -12.88
CA LYS A 296 20.26 9.30 -12.80
C LYS A 296 19.63 8.88 -11.46
N ARG A 297 18.85 9.79 -10.85
CA ARG A 297 18.11 9.46 -9.62
C ARG A 297 16.92 8.56 -9.94
N ILE A 298 16.80 7.46 -9.19
CA ILE A 298 15.64 6.57 -9.19
C ILE A 298 15.05 6.52 -7.78
N ARG A 299 13.89 5.89 -7.61
CA ARG A 299 13.31 5.67 -6.26
C ARG A 299 14.03 4.50 -5.57
N ILE A 300 14.07 4.48 -4.24
CA ILE A 300 14.66 3.35 -3.50
C ILE A 300 14.07 2.01 -3.92
N HIS A 301 12.76 1.97 -4.20
CA HIS A 301 12.10 0.73 -4.67
C HIS A 301 12.56 0.30 -6.07
N ASP A 302 13.03 1.23 -6.88
CA ASP A 302 13.49 0.94 -8.26
C ASP A 302 14.86 0.23 -8.28
N ILE A 303 15.61 0.22 -7.15
CA ILE A 303 16.80 -0.65 -7.00
C ILE A 303 16.41 -2.12 -7.13
N ARG A 304 15.25 -2.50 -6.58
CA ARG A 304 14.71 -3.85 -6.77
C ARG A 304 14.36 -4.14 -8.22
N HIS A 305 13.92 -3.14 -8.98
CA HIS A 305 13.75 -3.27 -10.43
C HIS A 305 15.09 -3.45 -11.14
N SER A 306 16.14 -2.76 -10.69
CA SER A 306 17.50 -2.93 -11.18
C SER A 306 18.03 -4.34 -10.96
N HIS A 307 17.80 -4.93 -9.78
CA HIS A 307 18.15 -6.32 -9.49
C HIS A 307 17.44 -7.31 -10.43
N VAL A 308 16.12 -7.12 -10.65
CA VAL A 308 15.36 -7.96 -11.60
C VAL A 308 15.90 -7.82 -13.02
N SER A 309 16.19 -6.59 -13.48
CA SER A 309 16.77 -6.33 -14.80
C SER A 309 18.11 -7.03 -14.98
N LEU A 310 18.98 -6.95 -13.97
CA LEU A 310 20.28 -7.65 -13.97
C LEU A 310 20.12 -9.16 -14.09
N LEU A 311 19.19 -9.77 -13.34
CA LEU A 311 18.95 -11.23 -13.41
C LEU A 311 18.37 -11.65 -14.77
N ILE A 312 17.55 -10.83 -15.40
CA ILE A 312 17.05 -11.04 -16.76
C ILE A 312 18.20 -11.00 -17.77
N GLU A 313 19.07 -10.00 -17.67
CA GLU A 313 20.27 -9.86 -18.52
C GLU A 313 21.21 -11.04 -18.37
N MET A 314 21.34 -11.60 -17.15
CA MET A 314 22.09 -12.83 -16.87
C MET A 314 21.40 -14.12 -17.37
N GLY A 315 20.21 -14.03 -17.96
CA GLY A 315 19.50 -15.16 -18.57
C GLY A 315 18.66 -16.00 -17.62
N PHE A 316 18.41 -15.55 -16.38
CA PHE A 316 17.56 -16.29 -15.45
C PHE A 316 16.07 -16.23 -15.86
N SER A 317 15.35 -17.34 -15.64
CA SER A 317 13.93 -17.43 -15.97
C SER A 317 13.06 -16.56 -15.06
N ALA A 318 11.90 -16.11 -15.59
CA ALA A 318 10.93 -15.34 -14.81
C ALA A 318 10.47 -16.07 -13.54
N LEU A 319 10.41 -17.41 -13.57
CA LEU A 319 10.02 -18.22 -12.42
C LEU A 319 11.10 -18.19 -11.32
N ALA A 320 12.36 -18.40 -11.67
CA ALA A 320 13.49 -18.32 -10.73
C ALA A 320 13.61 -16.92 -10.09
N ILE A 321 13.41 -15.88 -10.90
CA ILE A 321 13.39 -14.49 -10.43
C ILE A 321 12.21 -14.27 -9.47
N ALA A 322 11.01 -14.73 -9.80
CA ALA A 322 9.82 -14.59 -8.95
C ALA A 322 10.02 -15.27 -7.58
N GLU A 323 10.61 -16.46 -7.55
CA GLU A 323 10.94 -17.19 -6.33
C GLU A 323 11.92 -16.39 -5.45
N ARG A 324 13.06 -15.95 -6.02
CA ARG A 324 14.06 -15.14 -5.32
C ARG A 324 13.47 -13.86 -4.75
N MET A 325 12.62 -13.18 -5.53
CA MET A 325 11.99 -11.92 -5.15
C MET A 325 10.85 -12.10 -4.12
N GLY A 326 10.35 -13.32 -3.92
CA GLY A 326 9.16 -13.55 -3.09
C GLY A 326 7.92 -12.89 -3.70
N HIS A 327 7.72 -13.05 -5.00
CA HIS A 327 6.51 -12.60 -5.67
C HIS A 327 5.40 -13.62 -5.46
N GLU A 328 4.20 -13.14 -5.12
CA GLU A 328 3.03 -14.00 -4.89
C GLU A 328 2.56 -14.65 -6.19
N ALA A 329 2.66 -13.91 -7.30
CA ALA A 329 2.37 -14.38 -8.64
C ALA A 329 3.51 -14.02 -9.60
N VAL A 330 3.77 -14.90 -10.55
CA VAL A 330 4.76 -14.69 -11.62
C VAL A 330 4.39 -13.49 -12.49
N ASP A 331 3.10 -13.15 -12.58
CA ASP A 331 2.59 -11.95 -13.29
C ASP A 331 3.29 -10.65 -12.88
N ILE A 332 3.77 -10.56 -11.62
CA ILE A 332 4.55 -9.40 -11.17
C ILE A 332 5.88 -9.36 -11.92
N THR A 333 6.51 -10.50 -12.15
CA THR A 333 7.76 -10.62 -12.91
C THR A 333 7.51 -10.37 -14.41
N TYR A 334 6.36 -10.73 -14.95
CA TYR A 334 6.01 -10.43 -16.35
C TYR A 334 5.85 -8.94 -16.66
N ARG A 335 5.78 -8.07 -15.68
CA ARG A 335 5.89 -6.61 -15.93
C ARG A 335 7.22 -6.22 -16.58
N TYR A 336 8.22 -7.09 -16.46
CA TYR A 336 9.54 -6.95 -17.08
C TYR A 336 9.65 -7.75 -18.39
N ALA A 337 8.54 -8.27 -18.93
CA ALA A 337 8.55 -9.12 -20.13
C ALA A 337 9.29 -8.48 -21.31
N HIS A 338 9.21 -7.15 -21.43
CA HIS A 338 9.89 -6.38 -22.46
C HIS A 338 11.43 -6.37 -22.33
N LEU A 339 11.97 -6.75 -21.17
CA LEU A 339 13.41 -6.86 -20.93
C LEU A 339 13.96 -8.27 -21.25
N PHE A 340 13.08 -9.28 -21.36
CA PHE A 340 13.52 -10.63 -21.75
C PHE A 340 13.88 -10.63 -23.23
N PRO A 341 15.07 -11.14 -23.60
CA PRO A 341 15.45 -11.26 -25.00
C PRO A 341 14.49 -12.20 -25.73
N THR A 342 14.17 -11.88 -26.96
CA THR A 342 13.46 -12.81 -27.85
C THR A 342 14.41 -13.93 -28.23
N LYS A 343 14.00 -15.17 -27.95
CA LYS A 343 14.76 -16.36 -28.27
C LYS A 343 14.21 -17.10 -29.49
N GLN A 344 13.54 -16.38 -30.40
CA GLN A 344 12.89 -16.99 -31.56
C GLN A 344 13.91 -17.68 -32.50
N ASP A 345 15.04 -17.05 -32.76
CA ASP A 345 16.09 -17.60 -33.58
C ASP A 345 16.78 -18.81 -32.93
N GLU A 346 17.05 -18.71 -31.60
CA GLU A 346 17.57 -19.83 -30.82
C GLU A 346 16.58 -21.03 -30.80
N MET A 347 15.29 -20.74 -30.64
CA MET A 347 14.23 -21.78 -30.67
C MET A 347 14.15 -22.45 -32.04
N ALA A 348 14.22 -21.66 -33.13
CA ALA A 348 14.22 -22.17 -34.49
C ALA A 348 15.42 -23.09 -34.73
N ALA A 349 16.62 -22.62 -34.38
CA ALA A 349 17.85 -23.43 -34.51
C ALA A 349 17.81 -24.72 -33.67
N ALA A 350 17.29 -24.67 -32.45
CA ALA A 350 17.13 -25.84 -31.58
C ALA A 350 16.12 -26.84 -32.16
N LEU A 351 15.01 -26.35 -32.73
CA LEU A 351 14.00 -27.20 -33.38
C LEU A 351 14.56 -27.86 -34.66
N ASP A 352 15.36 -27.14 -35.43
CA ASP A 352 16.04 -27.71 -36.61
C ASP A 352 17.03 -28.83 -36.18
N GLY A 353 17.81 -28.61 -35.12
CA GLY A 353 18.68 -29.61 -34.56
C GLY A 353 17.96 -30.85 -33.96
N ALA A 354 16.74 -30.68 -33.47
CA ALA A 354 15.91 -31.77 -32.97
C ALA A 354 15.21 -32.57 -34.09
N ARG A 355 15.14 -31.99 -35.31
CA ARG A 355 14.49 -32.63 -36.48
C ARG A 355 15.42 -33.50 -37.30
N GLY A 356 16.75 -33.29 -37.19
CA GLY A 356 17.79 -34.07 -37.86
C GLY A 356 18.31 -35.20 -37.00
#